data_d2be9d1ee8c23ebaa698e0f93923caf0
#
_entry.id   d2be9d1ee8c23ebaa698e0f93923caf0
#
_cell.length_a   1.000
_cell.length_b   1.000
_cell.length_c   1.000
_cell.angle_alpha   90.00
_cell.angle_beta   90.00
_cell.angle_gamma   90.00
#
_symmetry.space_group_name_H-M   'P 1'
#
loop_
_entity.id
_entity.type
_entity.pdbx_description
1 polymer ?
#
loop_
_entity_poly.entity_id
_entity_poly.type
_entity_poly.pdbx_seq_one_letter_code
_entity_poly.pdbx_strand_id
1 'polypeptide(L)'
;MDKLPSQPKEVQTLWCTDSQASETTTRISLLKAIFYSFEQCSGELSLPVHLQGLKSKGKAEVAVTLYQHVCVHLCTFITSFHPSLFAELDAALLNAVLSANMITSLLAMDAWCFLARYGTAELCAYHVTIVAHLIKSCPGECYQLINLSILLKRLFFFMAPPHQLEFIHKFSPKEAENLPLWQHISFQALPAELRKQTVHEVSMVGTAECRKWLSSSHTLGELESLNTVLSALLTICNSAGEALDTGKQTAIMEVVSQLWAFLNIKQVADQPYVQQTFSLLLPLLGFFIQTLDPKLIVQVITWQTSLLKLEPPDYVRLAMLDFVSSLGKLFIPEAIQDRILPNLSCIFALLLADRSWLLEQHTLEAFTQFAEGTNHEEIVPQCLSSEEIKNKVVSFLEKTGFVDETEAAKVERVKQEKGIFWKLFANVNVEEAKRSSLQPYAKRARQEFPWEEEYRSALHTIAGALEATESLLQKGPAPAWFLMEMEALQERMDKLKRYIHTLG
;
A
#
# COMPACT_ATOMS: atom_id res chain seq x y z
N MET A 1 -15.50 4.27 25.48
CA MET A 1 -14.99 2.91 25.64
C MET A 1 -14.91 2.50 27.11
N ASP A 2 -14.27 3.26 27.96
CA ASP A 2 -13.91 2.84 29.34
C ASP A 2 -15.09 2.49 30.27
N LYS A 3 -16.26 3.09 30.05
CA LYS A 3 -17.47 2.84 30.88
C LYS A 3 -18.37 1.73 30.34
N LEU A 4 -18.21 1.33 29.07
CA LEU A 4 -19.09 0.35 28.44
C LEU A 4 -18.95 -1.06 28.97
N PRO A 5 -17.73 -1.57 29.31
CA PRO A 5 -17.56 -2.90 29.86
C PRO A 5 -18.26 -3.13 31.20
N SER A 6 -18.48 -2.07 31.99
CA SER A 6 -19.18 -2.14 33.27
C SER A 6 -20.70 -2.06 33.16
N GLN A 7 -21.23 -1.86 31.95
CA GLN A 7 -22.67 -1.78 31.70
C GLN A 7 -23.31 -3.16 31.53
N PRO A 8 -24.64 -3.30 31.74
CA PRO A 8 -25.37 -4.53 31.44
C PRO A 8 -25.15 -5.00 30.00
N LYS A 9 -25.22 -6.32 29.77
CA LYS A 9 -24.99 -6.94 28.46
C LYS A 9 -25.86 -6.35 27.36
N GLU A 10 -27.12 -6.03 27.66
CA GLU A 10 -28.07 -5.42 26.74
C GLU A 10 -27.58 -4.06 26.23
N VAL A 11 -26.98 -3.27 27.14
CA VAL A 11 -26.39 -1.97 26.80
C VAL A 11 -25.13 -2.17 25.96
N GLN A 12 -24.27 -3.12 26.32
CA GLN A 12 -23.09 -3.45 25.52
C GLN A 12 -23.49 -3.87 24.10
N THR A 13 -24.45 -4.79 23.97
CA THR A 13 -24.99 -5.22 22.67
C THR A 13 -25.55 -4.03 21.89
N LEU A 14 -26.33 -3.19 22.56
CA LEU A 14 -26.91 -2.00 21.92
C LEU A 14 -25.84 -1.09 21.31
N TRP A 15 -24.71 -0.89 21.97
CA TRP A 15 -23.64 -0.02 21.47
C TRP A 15 -22.72 -0.70 20.43
N CYS A 16 -22.57 -2.00 20.51
CA CYS A 16 -21.62 -2.74 19.66
C CYS A 16 -22.25 -3.29 18.37
N THR A 17 -23.59 -3.39 18.29
CA THR A 17 -24.28 -3.85 17.09
C THR A 17 -24.84 -2.69 16.27
N ASP A 18 -24.83 -2.83 14.95
CA ASP A 18 -25.58 -1.95 14.07
C ASP A 18 -27.09 -2.23 14.24
N SER A 19 -27.93 -1.20 14.30
CA SER A 19 -29.37 -1.39 14.27
C SER A 19 -29.99 -0.62 13.13
N GLN A 20 -30.80 -1.30 12.34
CA GLN A 20 -31.77 -0.67 11.45
C GLN A 20 -32.98 -0.27 12.30
N ALA A 21 -32.89 0.87 12.98
CA ALA A 21 -33.93 1.29 13.93
C ALA A 21 -35.16 1.91 13.27
N SER A 22 -35.12 2.25 11.99
CA SER A 22 -36.24 2.63 11.11
C SER A 22 -35.68 2.94 9.72
N GLU A 23 -36.50 3.06 8.70
CA GLU A 23 -36.09 3.40 7.32
C GLU A 23 -35.32 4.73 7.19
N THR A 24 -35.26 5.55 8.23
CA THR A 24 -34.70 6.91 8.21
C THR A 24 -33.42 7.11 9.03
N THR A 25 -33.03 6.19 9.94
CA THR A 25 -31.82 6.37 10.77
C THR A 25 -31.09 5.05 10.97
N THR A 26 -29.98 4.86 10.26
CA THR A 26 -29.02 3.78 10.52
C THR A 26 -28.10 4.20 11.68
N ARG A 27 -28.17 3.47 12.81
CA ARG A 27 -27.21 3.65 13.89
C ARG A 27 -25.99 2.79 13.61
N ILE A 28 -24.81 3.43 13.52
CA ILE A 28 -23.53 2.74 13.40
C ILE A 28 -23.08 2.25 14.78
N SER A 29 -22.40 1.09 14.82
CA SER A 29 -21.82 0.55 16.04
C SER A 29 -20.69 1.45 16.57
N LEU A 30 -20.41 1.34 17.88
CA LEU A 30 -19.33 2.10 18.53
C LEU A 30 -17.99 1.87 17.84
N LEU A 31 -17.65 0.64 17.48
CA LEU A 31 -16.38 0.32 16.81
C LEU A 31 -16.28 1.01 15.45
N LYS A 32 -17.32 0.96 14.63
CA LYS A 32 -17.35 1.67 13.35
C LYS A 32 -17.26 3.19 13.55
N ALA A 33 -17.95 3.72 14.57
CA ALA A 33 -17.90 5.14 14.91
C ALA A 33 -16.49 5.59 15.31
N ILE A 34 -15.73 4.75 16.05
CA ILE A 34 -14.34 5.01 16.43
C ILE A 34 -13.45 5.11 15.19
N PHE A 35 -13.50 4.11 14.31
CA PHE A 35 -12.69 4.10 13.10
C PHE A 35 -13.03 5.27 12.17
N TYR A 36 -14.32 5.56 11.99
CA TYR A 36 -14.75 6.70 11.18
C TYR A 36 -14.32 8.05 11.78
N SER A 37 -14.48 8.23 13.10
CA SER A 37 -14.03 9.46 13.77
C SER A 37 -12.50 9.61 13.72
N PHE A 38 -11.77 8.50 13.80
CA PHE A 38 -10.32 8.49 13.74
C PHE A 38 -9.79 8.94 12.38
N GLU A 39 -10.46 8.58 11.30
CA GLU A 39 -10.17 9.06 9.95
C GLU A 39 -10.21 10.59 9.86
N GLN A 40 -11.15 11.23 10.57
CA GLN A 40 -11.29 12.69 10.58
C GLN A 40 -10.21 13.42 11.39
N CYS A 41 -9.44 12.69 12.21
CA CYS A 41 -8.39 13.24 13.07
C CYS A 41 -6.99 13.05 12.52
N SER A 42 -6.81 12.83 11.22
CA SER A 42 -5.52 12.48 10.60
C SER A 42 -4.39 13.47 10.92
N GLY A 43 -4.68 14.77 10.96
CA GLY A 43 -3.69 15.81 11.27
C GLY A 43 -3.28 15.86 12.74
N GLU A 44 -4.12 15.38 13.64
CA GLU A 44 -3.88 15.43 15.09
C GLU A 44 -3.21 14.18 15.66
N LEU A 45 -3.04 13.12 14.87
CA LEU A 45 -2.60 11.81 15.36
C LEU A 45 -1.19 11.83 15.98
N SER A 46 -0.31 12.70 15.52
CA SER A 46 1.04 12.86 16.05
C SER A 46 1.12 13.83 17.23
N LEU A 47 0.03 14.53 17.57
CA LEU A 47 0.01 15.46 18.69
C LEU A 47 0.10 14.71 20.03
N PRO A 48 0.81 15.28 21.03
CA PRO A 48 0.93 14.70 22.36
C PRO A 48 -0.41 14.80 23.11
N VAL A 49 -0.71 13.74 23.85
CA VAL A 49 -1.84 13.68 24.80
C VAL A 49 -1.26 13.62 26.21
N HIS A 50 -1.61 14.58 27.04
CA HIS A 50 -1.21 14.61 28.43
C HIS A 50 -2.15 13.73 29.27
N LEU A 51 -1.64 12.57 29.71
CA LEU A 51 -2.40 11.65 30.59
C LEU A 51 -2.11 11.98 32.04
N GLN A 52 -3.13 12.44 32.76
CA GLN A 52 -3.04 12.70 34.21
C GLN A 52 -2.77 11.40 34.97
N GLY A 53 -1.72 11.37 35.81
CA GLY A 53 -1.46 10.28 36.73
C GLY A 53 -0.51 9.18 36.23
N LEU A 54 -0.03 9.17 35.01
CA LEU A 54 0.99 8.24 34.54
C LEU A 54 2.39 8.72 34.92
N LYS A 55 2.92 8.20 36.05
CA LYS A 55 4.32 8.37 36.43
C LYS A 55 5.12 7.16 35.95
N SER A 56 5.93 7.32 34.92
CA SER A 56 6.95 6.34 34.56
C SER A 56 8.20 6.57 35.43
N LYS A 57 8.51 5.64 36.34
CA LYS A 57 9.73 5.63 37.19
C LYS A 57 10.02 6.94 37.94
N GLY A 58 8.99 7.63 38.45
CA GLY A 58 9.17 8.86 39.25
C GLY A 58 9.53 10.12 38.44
N LYS A 59 9.56 10.05 37.11
CA LYS A 59 9.70 11.19 36.21
C LYS A 59 8.34 11.63 35.67
N ALA A 60 8.20 12.93 35.44
CA ALA A 60 6.99 13.54 34.91
C ALA A 60 6.49 12.87 33.64
N GLU A 61 5.18 12.92 33.45
CA GLU A 61 4.34 12.42 32.37
C GLU A 61 5.05 12.09 31.06
N VAL A 62 4.97 10.83 30.62
CA VAL A 62 5.40 10.45 29.28
C VAL A 62 4.34 10.96 28.30
N ALA A 63 4.69 11.92 27.45
CA ALA A 63 3.83 12.36 26.37
C ALA A 63 3.59 11.19 25.40
N VAL A 64 2.33 10.79 25.19
CA VAL A 64 1.92 9.80 24.18
C VAL A 64 1.21 10.53 23.04
N THR A 65 1.32 10.03 21.83
CA THR A 65 0.57 10.60 20.70
C THR A 65 -0.92 10.24 20.78
N LEU A 66 -1.78 11.01 20.14
CA LEU A 66 -3.20 10.68 20.04
C LEU A 66 -3.42 9.29 19.45
N TYR A 67 -2.63 8.91 18.44
CA TYR A 67 -2.66 7.57 17.85
C TYR A 67 -2.41 6.49 18.92
N GLN A 68 -1.31 6.61 19.65
CA GLN A 68 -0.95 5.65 20.70
C GLN A 68 -2.02 5.57 21.79
N HIS A 69 -2.55 6.72 22.21
CA HIS A 69 -3.61 6.79 23.21
C HIS A 69 -4.87 6.02 22.75
N VAL A 70 -5.37 6.30 21.54
CA VAL A 70 -6.56 5.63 21.00
C VAL A 70 -6.29 4.12 20.81
N CYS A 71 -5.12 3.73 20.29
CA CYS A 71 -4.74 2.34 20.09
C CYS A 71 -4.76 1.56 21.43
N VAL A 72 -4.14 2.10 22.49
CA VAL A 72 -4.12 1.47 23.81
C VAL A 72 -5.53 1.32 24.40
N HIS A 73 -6.35 2.37 24.31
CA HIS A 73 -7.74 2.32 24.79
C HIS A 73 -8.60 1.34 23.99
N LEU A 74 -8.41 1.25 22.66
CA LEU A 74 -9.08 0.26 21.84
C LEU A 74 -8.67 -1.16 22.21
N CYS A 75 -7.37 -1.43 22.39
CA CYS A 75 -6.87 -2.73 22.85
C CYS A 75 -7.42 -3.10 24.24
N THR A 76 -7.43 -2.16 25.18
CA THR A 76 -8.01 -2.36 26.51
C THR A 76 -9.51 -2.67 26.45
N PHE A 77 -10.23 -1.98 25.55
CA PHE A 77 -11.65 -2.24 25.32
C PHE A 77 -11.88 -3.65 24.77
N ILE A 78 -11.05 -4.10 23.81
CA ILE A 78 -11.11 -5.43 23.22
C ILE A 78 -10.94 -6.52 24.30
N THR A 79 -10.05 -6.36 25.29
CA THR A 79 -9.87 -7.34 26.38
C THR A 79 -11.10 -7.53 27.27
N SER A 80 -11.93 -6.50 27.36
CA SER A 80 -13.15 -6.50 28.16
C SER A 80 -14.40 -6.88 27.34
N PHE A 81 -14.25 -7.20 26.07
CA PHE A 81 -15.35 -7.50 25.16
C PHE A 81 -16.01 -8.85 25.50
N HIS A 82 -17.33 -8.86 25.58
CA HIS A 82 -18.03 -10.11 25.85
C HIS A 82 -17.94 -11.07 24.65
N PRO A 83 -17.65 -12.38 24.84
CA PRO A 83 -17.45 -13.33 23.74
C PRO A 83 -18.60 -13.38 22.73
N SER A 84 -19.85 -13.14 23.15
CA SER A 84 -21.01 -13.11 22.25
C SER A 84 -20.98 -11.97 21.22
N LEU A 85 -20.09 -10.98 21.38
CA LEU A 85 -19.95 -9.83 20.50
C LEU A 85 -18.68 -9.93 19.61
N PHE A 86 -17.94 -11.04 19.69
CA PHE A 86 -16.72 -11.20 18.89
C PHE A 86 -16.96 -11.15 17.40
N ALA A 87 -18.11 -11.64 16.90
CA ALA A 87 -18.45 -11.54 15.50
C ALA A 87 -18.55 -10.07 15.01
N GLU A 88 -19.08 -9.19 15.86
CA GLU A 88 -19.16 -7.76 15.57
C GLU A 88 -17.78 -7.09 15.59
N LEU A 89 -16.91 -7.53 16.51
CA LEU A 89 -15.53 -7.07 16.57
C LEU A 89 -14.76 -7.48 15.31
N ASP A 90 -14.83 -8.76 14.93
CA ASP A 90 -14.17 -9.28 13.73
C ASP A 90 -14.63 -8.55 12.48
N ALA A 91 -15.95 -8.35 12.34
CA ALA A 91 -16.52 -7.62 11.21
C ALA A 91 -16.06 -6.16 11.17
N ALA A 92 -16.00 -5.49 12.34
CA ALA A 92 -15.55 -4.10 12.42
C ALA A 92 -14.06 -3.96 12.10
N LEU A 93 -13.22 -4.85 12.62
CA LEU A 93 -11.78 -4.87 12.33
C LEU A 93 -11.52 -5.17 10.84
N LEU A 94 -12.22 -6.16 10.28
CA LEU A 94 -12.07 -6.50 8.87
C LEU A 94 -12.47 -5.33 7.96
N ASN A 95 -13.62 -4.70 8.21
CA ASN A 95 -14.06 -3.53 7.45
C ASN A 95 -13.07 -2.37 7.55
N ALA A 96 -12.49 -2.14 8.73
CA ALA A 96 -11.50 -1.09 8.93
C ALA A 96 -10.16 -1.41 8.22
N VAL A 97 -9.71 -2.67 8.22
CA VAL A 97 -8.52 -3.11 7.45
C VAL A 97 -8.74 -2.93 5.96
N LEU A 98 -9.94 -3.24 5.46
CA LEU A 98 -10.30 -3.10 4.05
C LEU A 98 -10.62 -1.65 3.64
N SER A 99 -10.53 -0.68 4.56
CA SER A 99 -10.72 0.74 4.27
C SER A 99 -9.67 1.29 3.33
N ALA A 100 -10.05 2.23 2.47
CA ALA A 100 -9.12 3.01 1.65
C ALA A 100 -8.27 3.99 2.48
N ASN A 101 -8.70 4.32 3.70
CA ASN A 101 -7.95 5.18 4.61
C ASN A 101 -6.84 4.37 5.30
N MET A 102 -5.60 4.71 4.99
CA MET A 102 -4.41 4.02 5.49
C MET A 102 -4.31 4.08 7.04
N ILE A 103 -4.69 5.20 7.65
CA ILE A 103 -4.58 5.40 9.10
C ILE A 103 -5.59 4.52 9.84
N THR A 104 -6.82 4.45 9.34
CA THR A 104 -7.87 3.56 9.84
C THR A 104 -7.45 2.10 9.73
N SER A 105 -6.91 1.70 8.57
CA SER A 105 -6.45 0.33 8.37
C SER A 105 -5.27 -0.03 9.28
N LEU A 106 -4.31 0.89 9.50
CA LEU A 106 -3.19 0.67 10.43
C LEU A 106 -3.66 0.50 11.88
N LEU A 107 -4.58 1.34 12.35
CA LEU A 107 -5.16 1.20 13.71
C LEU A 107 -5.86 -0.15 13.87
N ALA A 108 -6.63 -0.56 12.86
CA ALA A 108 -7.30 -1.86 12.89
C ALA A 108 -6.30 -3.03 12.87
N MET A 109 -5.23 -2.94 12.09
CA MET A 109 -4.15 -3.93 12.08
C MET A 109 -3.44 -4.02 13.44
N ASP A 110 -3.16 -2.88 14.09
CA ASP A 110 -2.54 -2.86 15.42
C ASP A 110 -3.44 -3.50 16.45
N ALA A 111 -4.74 -3.18 16.44
CA ALA A 111 -5.74 -3.79 17.32
C ALA A 111 -5.88 -5.31 17.05
N TRP A 112 -5.83 -5.73 15.80
CA TRP A 112 -5.90 -7.15 15.43
C TRP A 112 -4.64 -7.92 15.82
N CYS A 113 -3.46 -7.33 15.64
CA CYS A 113 -2.20 -7.90 16.14
C CYS A 113 -2.21 -8.06 17.67
N PHE A 114 -2.78 -7.10 18.38
CA PHE A 114 -2.98 -7.22 19.84
C PHE A 114 -3.92 -8.38 20.16
N LEU A 115 -5.05 -8.50 19.48
CA LEU A 115 -6.00 -9.59 19.66
C LEU A 115 -5.35 -10.96 19.38
N ALA A 116 -4.57 -11.09 18.32
CA ALA A 116 -3.85 -12.32 17.99
C ALA A 116 -2.79 -12.70 19.02
N ARG A 117 -2.13 -11.71 19.63
CA ARG A 117 -1.11 -11.94 20.67
C ARG A 117 -1.70 -12.20 22.05
N TYR A 118 -2.82 -11.55 22.38
CA TYR A 118 -3.48 -11.64 23.68
C TYR A 118 -4.42 -12.86 23.77
N GLY A 119 -5.04 -13.23 22.63
CA GLY A 119 -5.97 -14.36 22.51
C GLY A 119 -5.27 -15.72 22.50
N THR A 120 -6.02 -16.76 22.15
CA THR A 120 -5.48 -18.12 22.07
C THR A 120 -4.70 -18.35 20.76
N ALA A 121 -3.82 -19.37 20.74
CA ALA A 121 -3.07 -19.73 19.54
C ALA A 121 -4.01 -20.17 18.40
N GLU A 122 -5.11 -20.84 18.72
CA GLU A 122 -6.15 -21.26 17.79
C GLU A 122 -6.86 -20.06 17.16
N LEU A 123 -7.16 -19.02 17.92
CA LEU A 123 -7.76 -17.79 17.43
C LEU A 123 -6.83 -17.08 16.45
N CYS A 124 -5.54 -17.00 16.76
CA CYS A 124 -4.54 -16.44 15.87
C CYS A 124 -4.48 -17.25 14.55
N ALA A 125 -4.43 -18.58 14.63
CA ALA A 125 -4.40 -19.48 13.47
C ALA A 125 -5.66 -19.35 12.60
N TYR A 126 -6.83 -19.22 13.23
CA TYR A 126 -8.10 -18.97 12.56
C TYR A 126 -8.08 -17.66 11.78
N HIS A 127 -7.66 -16.56 12.41
CA HIS A 127 -7.56 -15.26 11.75
C HIS A 127 -6.56 -15.25 10.59
N VAL A 128 -5.38 -15.84 10.76
CA VAL A 128 -4.39 -15.99 9.69
C VAL A 128 -4.98 -16.76 8.50
N THR A 129 -5.73 -17.83 8.78
CA THR A 129 -6.39 -18.64 7.75
C THR A 129 -7.44 -17.85 6.97
N ILE A 130 -8.28 -17.05 7.67
CA ILE A 130 -9.28 -16.17 7.03
C ILE A 130 -8.59 -15.16 6.13
N VAL A 131 -7.57 -14.45 6.64
CA VAL A 131 -6.84 -13.44 5.87
C VAL A 131 -6.19 -14.07 4.63
N ALA A 132 -5.62 -15.28 4.75
CA ALA A 132 -5.05 -16.02 3.63
C ALA A 132 -6.09 -16.34 2.54
N HIS A 133 -7.30 -16.76 2.92
CA HIS A 133 -8.39 -16.99 1.97
C HIS A 133 -8.85 -15.70 1.29
N LEU A 134 -8.93 -14.59 2.03
CA LEU A 134 -9.29 -13.28 1.48
C LEU A 134 -8.25 -12.82 0.46
N ILE A 135 -6.95 -12.96 0.76
CA ILE A 135 -5.85 -12.65 -0.19
C ILE A 135 -6.01 -13.47 -1.48
N LYS A 136 -6.24 -14.79 -1.37
CA LYS A 136 -6.45 -15.65 -2.55
C LYS A 136 -7.71 -15.29 -3.35
N SER A 137 -8.67 -14.61 -2.74
CA SER A 137 -9.93 -14.19 -3.38
C SER A 137 -9.84 -12.77 -3.98
N CYS A 138 -8.77 -12.02 -3.73
CA CYS A 138 -8.61 -10.67 -4.30
C CYS A 138 -8.37 -10.73 -5.81
N PRO A 139 -9.10 -9.94 -6.60
CA PRO A 139 -9.07 -10.04 -8.07
C PRO A 139 -7.88 -9.32 -8.73
N GLY A 140 -6.79 -9.07 -8.03
CA GLY A 140 -5.62 -8.39 -8.55
C GLY A 140 -5.07 -7.33 -7.58
N GLU A 141 -4.17 -6.49 -8.06
CA GLU A 141 -3.56 -5.43 -7.24
C GLU A 141 -4.59 -4.37 -6.86
N CYS A 142 -4.84 -4.25 -5.56
CA CYS A 142 -5.72 -3.25 -4.97
C CYS A 142 -5.26 -2.92 -3.55
N TYR A 143 -5.73 -1.79 -3.01
CA TYR A 143 -5.34 -1.39 -1.65
C TYR A 143 -5.81 -2.40 -0.59
N GLN A 144 -6.91 -3.11 -0.81
CA GLN A 144 -7.38 -4.18 0.08
C GLN A 144 -6.36 -5.32 0.15
N LEU A 145 -5.81 -5.75 -0.99
CA LEU A 145 -4.77 -6.78 -1.04
C LEU A 145 -3.52 -6.33 -0.30
N ILE A 146 -3.10 -5.07 -0.47
CA ILE A 146 -1.95 -4.50 0.25
C ILE A 146 -2.18 -4.54 1.75
N ASN A 147 -3.34 -4.07 2.22
CA ASN A 147 -3.69 -4.05 3.64
C ASN A 147 -3.76 -5.47 4.23
N LEU A 148 -4.40 -6.41 3.54
CA LEU A 148 -4.48 -7.82 3.96
C LEU A 148 -3.10 -8.47 4.00
N SER A 149 -2.23 -8.15 3.04
CA SER A 149 -0.87 -8.68 2.97
C SER A 149 -0.01 -8.20 4.14
N ILE A 150 -0.10 -6.90 4.48
CA ILE A 150 0.57 -6.34 5.66
C ILE A 150 0.04 -7.01 6.94
N LEU A 151 -1.28 -7.17 7.06
CA LEU A 151 -1.91 -7.84 8.19
C LEU A 151 -1.45 -9.30 8.29
N LEU A 152 -1.49 -10.06 7.19
CA LEU A 152 -1.03 -11.45 7.13
C LEU A 152 0.41 -11.57 7.62
N LYS A 153 1.31 -10.75 7.06
CA LYS A 153 2.72 -10.73 7.41
C LYS A 153 2.93 -10.50 8.91
N ARG A 154 2.16 -9.59 9.52
CA ARG A 154 2.24 -9.28 10.95
C ARG A 154 1.66 -10.40 11.82
N LEU A 155 0.47 -10.91 11.49
CA LEU A 155 -0.19 -11.99 12.26
C LEU A 155 0.60 -13.29 12.22
N PHE A 156 1.22 -13.62 11.09
CA PHE A 156 1.99 -14.84 10.93
C PHE A 156 3.16 -14.96 11.90
N PHE A 157 3.73 -13.83 12.36
CA PHE A 157 4.76 -13.80 13.40
C PHE A 157 4.25 -14.22 14.78
N PHE A 158 2.94 -14.09 15.05
CA PHE A 158 2.34 -14.49 16.32
C PHE A 158 1.83 -15.93 16.31
N MET A 159 1.81 -16.56 15.14
CA MET A 159 1.28 -17.92 14.98
C MET A 159 2.23 -18.95 15.60
N ALA A 160 1.67 -19.84 16.41
CA ALA A 160 2.45 -20.90 17.04
C ALA A 160 2.99 -21.91 16.01
N PRO A 161 4.21 -22.50 16.20
CA PRO A 161 4.83 -23.40 15.23
C PRO A 161 3.97 -24.58 14.77
N PRO A 162 3.17 -25.25 15.63
CA PRO A 162 2.26 -26.30 15.17
C PRO A 162 1.22 -25.80 14.17
N HIS A 163 0.65 -24.64 14.40
CA HIS A 163 -0.32 -24.02 13.49
C HIS A 163 0.33 -23.48 12.21
N GLN A 164 1.60 -23.05 12.27
CA GLN A 164 2.36 -22.72 11.05
C GLN A 164 2.55 -23.96 10.18
N LEU A 165 2.80 -25.14 10.77
CA LEU A 165 2.88 -26.40 10.05
C LEU A 165 1.54 -26.76 9.41
N GLU A 166 0.41 -26.65 10.15
CA GLU A 166 -0.93 -26.85 9.62
C GLU A 166 -1.25 -25.89 8.45
N PHE A 167 -0.84 -24.64 8.57
CA PHE A 167 -0.97 -23.64 7.51
C PHE A 167 -0.19 -24.04 6.26
N ILE A 168 1.07 -24.49 6.39
CA ILE A 168 1.90 -24.98 5.29
C ILE A 168 1.23 -26.20 4.62
N HIS A 169 0.63 -27.10 5.38
CA HIS A 169 -0.09 -28.25 4.80
C HIS A 169 -1.34 -27.80 4.05
N LYS A 170 -2.09 -26.83 4.59
CA LYS A 170 -3.33 -26.33 3.98
C LYS A 170 -3.07 -25.51 2.72
N PHE A 171 -2.01 -24.69 2.72
CA PHE A 171 -1.60 -23.84 1.59
C PHE A 171 -0.22 -24.28 1.09
N SER A 172 -0.15 -25.54 0.63
CA SER A 172 1.12 -26.16 0.29
C SER A 172 1.93 -25.33 -0.69
N PRO A 173 3.20 -24.99 -0.38
CA PRO A 173 4.09 -24.28 -1.28
C PRO A 173 4.52 -25.10 -2.50
N LYS A 174 4.21 -26.41 -2.54
CA LYS A 174 4.43 -27.27 -3.71
C LYS A 174 3.42 -27.02 -4.81
N GLU A 175 2.32 -26.35 -4.51
CA GLU A 175 1.27 -26.05 -5.45
C GLU A 175 1.44 -24.62 -5.97
N ALA A 176 1.64 -24.46 -7.27
CA ALA A 176 1.85 -23.16 -7.91
C ALA A 176 0.70 -22.18 -7.65
N GLU A 177 -0.52 -22.68 -7.50
CA GLU A 177 -1.73 -21.89 -7.17
C GLU A 177 -1.66 -21.20 -5.80
N ASN A 178 -0.74 -21.59 -4.92
CA ASN A 178 -0.53 -20.96 -3.62
C ASN A 178 0.61 -19.92 -3.63
N LEU A 179 1.37 -19.79 -4.70
CA LEU A 179 2.41 -18.76 -4.82
C LEU A 179 1.88 -17.32 -4.63
N PRO A 180 0.64 -16.97 -5.10
CA PRO A 180 0.04 -15.68 -4.81
C PRO A 180 -0.09 -15.36 -3.33
N LEU A 181 -0.21 -16.38 -2.47
CA LEU A 181 -0.22 -16.22 -1.02
C LEU A 181 1.20 -16.12 -0.45
N TRP A 182 2.10 -16.99 -0.91
CA TRP A 182 3.47 -17.08 -0.39
C TRP A 182 4.32 -15.82 -0.66
N GLN A 183 4.01 -15.04 -1.69
CA GLN A 183 4.64 -13.74 -1.93
C GLN A 183 4.41 -12.71 -0.80
N HIS A 184 3.41 -12.93 0.05
CA HIS A 184 3.04 -12.02 1.14
C HIS A 184 3.49 -12.51 2.53
N ILE A 185 4.17 -13.67 2.62
CA ILE A 185 4.60 -14.26 3.89
C ILE A 185 6.10 -14.05 4.09
N SER A 186 6.49 -13.49 5.23
CA SER A 186 7.90 -13.40 5.61
C SER A 186 8.41 -14.76 6.08
N PHE A 187 9.37 -15.34 5.38
CA PHE A 187 9.99 -16.61 5.77
C PHE A 187 10.76 -16.52 7.10
N GLN A 188 11.13 -15.32 7.55
CA GLN A 188 11.76 -15.12 8.87
C GLN A 188 10.82 -15.48 10.04
N ALA A 189 9.50 -15.45 9.83
CA ALA A 189 8.52 -15.83 10.84
C ALA A 189 8.47 -17.34 11.10
N LEU A 190 8.99 -18.16 10.19
CA LEU A 190 9.03 -19.62 10.32
C LEU A 190 10.21 -20.08 11.19
N PRO A 191 10.04 -21.12 12.01
CA PRO A 191 11.13 -21.84 12.63
C PRO A 191 12.14 -22.34 11.61
N ALA A 192 13.41 -22.48 12.00
CA ALA A 192 14.54 -22.76 11.08
C ALA A 192 14.28 -23.94 10.13
N GLU A 193 13.80 -25.06 10.66
CA GLU A 193 13.56 -26.27 9.86
C GLU A 193 12.40 -26.08 8.86
N LEU A 194 11.26 -25.53 9.32
CA LEU A 194 10.13 -25.23 8.47
C LEU A 194 10.49 -24.19 7.40
N ARG A 195 11.28 -23.17 7.78
CA ARG A 195 11.80 -22.16 6.86
C ARG A 195 12.62 -22.80 5.75
N LYS A 196 13.59 -23.64 6.10
CA LYS A 196 14.47 -24.32 5.15
C LYS A 196 13.68 -25.16 4.16
N GLN A 197 12.73 -25.94 4.65
CA GLN A 197 11.85 -26.75 3.81
C GLN A 197 10.97 -25.90 2.91
N THR A 198 10.26 -24.89 3.47
CA THR A 198 9.34 -24.05 2.71
C THR A 198 10.06 -23.22 1.65
N VAL A 199 11.22 -22.64 1.99
CA VAL A 199 12.07 -21.92 1.02
C VAL A 199 12.51 -22.83 -0.11
N HIS A 200 12.88 -24.09 0.19
CA HIS A 200 13.22 -25.06 -0.84
C HIS A 200 12.04 -25.32 -1.78
N GLU A 201 10.87 -25.61 -1.23
CA GLU A 201 9.66 -25.93 -2.00
C GLU A 201 9.22 -24.75 -2.89
N VAL A 202 9.12 -23.53 -2.34
CA VAL A 202 8.75 -22.33 -3.12
C VAL A 202 9.81 -22.02 -4.20
N SER A 203 11.10 -22.16 -3.88
CA SER A 203 12.18 -21.94 -4.87
C SER A 203 12.10 -22.92 -6.03
N MET A 204 11.85 -24.20 -5.74
CA MET A 204 11.71 -25.24 -6.76
C MET A 204 10.50 -25.00 -7.66
N VAL A 205 9.33 -24.72 -7.08
CA VAL A 205 8.11 -24.44 -7.84
C VAL A 205 8.27 -23.15 -8.64
N GLY A 206 8.77 -22.08 -8.01
CA GLY A 206 8.96 -20.79 -8.67
C GLY A 206 9.91 -20.88 -9.87
N THR A 207 11.08 -21.52 -9.72
CA THR A 207 12.02 -21.70 -10.84
C THR A 207 11.46 -22.63 -11.92
N ALA A 208 10.69 -23.65 -11.56
CA ALA A 208 10.02 -24.53 -12.54
C ALA A 208 8.95 -23.78 -13.36
N GLU A 209 8.10 -22.97 -12.72
CA GLU A 209 7.10 -22.16 -13.42
C GLU A 209 7.74 -21.09 -14.33
N CYS A 210 8.85 -20.47 -13.91
CA CYS A 210 9.61 -19.57 -14.79
C CYS A 210 10.16 -20.29 -16.02
N ARG A 211 10.75 -21.50 -15.86
CA ARG A 211 11.24 -22.30 -17.00
C ARG A 211 10.11 -22.75 -17.93
N LYS A 212 8.97 -23.10 -17.36
CA LYS A 212 7.76 -23.42 -18.11
C LYS A 212 7.31 -22.23 -18.96
N TRP A 213 7.28 -21.03 -18.38
CA TRP A 213 6.96 -19.80 -19.10
C TRP A 213 7.96 -19.54 -20.24
N LEU A 214 9.26 -19.71 -20.00
CA LEU A 214 10.30 -19.54 -21.02
C LEU A 214 10.13 -20.49 -22.23
N SER A 215 9.46 -21.61 -22.05
CA SER A 215 9.16 -22.60 -23.10
C SER A 215 7.75 -22.48 -23.68
N SER A 216 6.93 -21.53 -23.22
CA SER A 216 5.52 -21.35 -23.61
C SER A 216 5.34 -20.36 -24.78
N SER A 217 4.07 -20.12 -25.13
CA SER A 217 3.66 -19.21 -26.21
C SER A 217 3.62 -17.71 -25.81
N HIS A 218 3.95 -17.38 -24.57
CA HIS A 218 4.05 -16.02 -24.04
C HIS A 218 2.78 -15.15 -24.16
N THR A 219 1.65 -15.65 -23.66
CA THR A 219 0.40 -14.89 -23.61
C THR A 219 0.36 -13.86 -22.46
N LEU A 220 -0.49 -12.84 -22.54
CA LEU A 220 -0.62 -11.82 -21.49
C LEU A 220 -1.06 -12.40 -20.14
N GLY A 221 -1.94 -13.40 -20.11
CA GLY A 221 -2.35 -14.08 -18.87
C GLY A 221 -1.22 -14.88 -18.22
N GLU A 222 -0.31 -15.41 -19.02
CA GLU A 222 0.90 -16.09 -18.53
C GLU A 222 1.90 -15.10 -17.92
N LEU A 223 1.95 -13.82 -18.39
CA LEU A 223 2.78 -12.77 -17.78
C LEU A 223 2.33 -12.40 -16.37
N GLU A 224 1.02 -12.33 -16.11
CA GLU A 224 0.50 -12.06 -14.77
C GLU A 224 0.89 -13.18 -13.79
N SER A 225 0.76 -14.44 -14.23
CA SER A 225 1.22 -15.58 -13.47
C SER A 225 2.74 -15.55 -13.22
N LEU A 226 3.54 -15.20 -14.24
CA LEU A 226 4.98 -15.03 -14.11
C LEU A 226 5.34 -13.95 -13.08
N ASN A 227 4.65 -12.80 -13.11
CA ASN A 227 4.89 -11.70 -12.16
C ASN A 227 4.62 -12.14 -10.72
N THR A 228 3.59 -12.93 -10.49
CA THR A 228 3.32 -13.53 -9.17
C THR A 228 4.46 -14.45 -8.72
N VAL A 229 4.96 -15.29 -9.62
CA VAL A 229 6.10 -16.17 -9.35
C VAL A 229 7.36 -15.37 -9.02
N LEU A 230 7.67 -14.34 -9.80
CA LEU A 230 8.83 -13.46 -9.56
C LEU A 230 8.71 -12.73 -8.22
N SER A 231 7.53 -12.28 -7.85
CA SER A 231 7.27 -11.66 -6.55
C SER A 231 7.50 -12.64 -5.39
N ALA A 232 7.10 -13.91 -5.53
CA ALA A 232 7.37 -14.95 -4.54
C ALA A 232 8.89 -15.24 -4.43
N LEU A 233 9.61 -15.30 -5.55
CA LEU A 233 11.07 -15.47 -5.54
C LEU A 233 11.79 -14.27 -4.92
N LEU A 234 11.32 -13.05 -5.18
CA LEU A 234 11.83 -11.83 -4.54
C LEU A 234 11.61 -11.86 -3.02
N THR A 235 10.45 -12.32 -2.57
CA THR A 235 10.16 -12.49 -1.14
C THR A 235 11.10 -13.50 -0.48
N ILE A 236 11.46 -14.59 -1.17
CA ILE A 236 12.47 -15.52 -0.70
C ILE A 236 13.82 -14.81 -0.55
N CYS A 237 14.30 -14.13 -1.59
CA CYS A 237 15.57 -13.41 -1.55
C CYS A 237 15.63 -12.43 -0.35
N ASN A 238 14.55 -11.72 -0.08
CA ASN A 238 14.51 -10.71 0.97
C ASN A 238 14.30 -11.27 2.39
N SER A 239 13.77 -12.49 2.56
CA SER A 239 13.34 -12.96 3.88
C SER A 239 13.78 -14.37 4.26
N ALA A 240 14.41 -15.12 3.36
CA ALA A 240 14.84 -16.49 3.65
C ALA A 240 16.14 -16.57 4.50
N GLY A 241 17.00 -15.56 4.41
CA GLY A 241 18.30 -15.56 5.09
C GLY A 241 19.15 -16.78 4.68
N GLU A 242 19.76 -17.45 5.65
CA GLU A 242 20.61 -18.63 5.43
C GLU A 242 19.89 -19.85 4.83
N ALA A 243 18.55 -19.88 4.85
CA ALA A 243 17.77 -20.95 4.22
C ALA A 243 17.87 -20.93 2.68
N LEU A 244 18.28 -19.81 2.10
CA LEU A 244 18.56 -19.65 0.68
C LEU A 244 20.05 -20.01 0.40
N ASP A 245 20.34 -21.30 0.26
CA ASP A 245 21.67 -21.80 -0.04
C ASP A 245 22.13 -21.43 -1.46
N THR A 246 23.44 -21.58 -1.71
CA THR A 246 24.07 -21.22 -3.00
C THR A 246 23.46 -21.93 -4.20
N GLY A 247 23.02 -23.19 -4.05
CA GLY A 247 22.39 -23.94 -5.14
C GLY A 247 21.06 -23.31 -5.57
N LYS A 248 20.22 -22.92 -4.60
CA LYS A 248 18.97 -22.21 -4.88
C LYS A 248 19.22 -20.82 -5.46
N GLN A 249 20.22 -20.09 -4.91
CA GLN A 249 20.61 -18.78 -5.44
C GLN A 249 21.01 -18.87 -6.92
N THR A 250 21.85 -19.85 -7.26
CA THR A 250 22.26 -20.08 -8.67
C THR A 250 21.07 -20.40 -9.56
N ALA A 251 20.16 -21.28 -9.12
CA ALA A 251 18.97 -21.64 -9.90
C ALA A 251 18.03 -20.43 -10.15
N ILE A 252 17.84 -19.56 -9.16
CA ILE A 252 17.05 -18.34 -9.30
C ILE A 252 17.75 -17.36 -10.24
N MET A 253 19.06 -17.14 -10.07
CA MET A 253 19.86 -16.24 -10.90
C MET A 253 19.84 -16.65 -12.37
N GLU A 254 19.98 -17.95 -12.66
CA GLU A 254 19.92 -18.49 -14.02
C GLU A 254 18.59 -18.14 -14.71
N VAL A 255 17.47 -18.39 -14.01
CA VAL A 255 16.15 -18.13 -14.53
C VAL A 255 15.91 -16.63 -14.72
N VAL A 256 16.32 -15.80 -13.77
CA VAL A 256 16.22 -14.34 -13.84
C VAL A 256 17.02 -13.80 -15.02
N SER A 257 18.22 -14.30 -15.25
CA SER A 257 19.07 -13.91 -16.38
C SER A 257 18.46 -14.33 -17.73
N GLN A 258 17.85 -15.52 -17.81
CA GLN A 258 17.14 -15.98 -19.01
C GLN A 258 15.89 -15.12 -19.29
N LEU A 259 15.10 -14.79 -18.26
CA LEU A 259 13.94 -13.92 -18.40
C LEU A 259 14.33 -12.52 -18.84
N TRP A 260 15.43 -11.99 -18.32
CA TRP A 260 15.97 -10.70 -18.78
C TRP A 260 16.27 -10.70 -20.28
N ALA A 261 16.85 -11.78 -20.80
CA ALA A 261 17.16 -11.90 -22.22
C ALA A 261 15.93 -11.91 -23.15
N PHE A 262 14.76 -12.25 -22.63
CA PHE A 262 13.48 -12.21 -23.35
C PHE A 262 12.84 -10.82 -23.37
N LEU A 263 13.21 -9.92 -22.47
CA LEU A 263 12.65 -8.59 -22.44
C LEU A 263 13.05 -7.78 -23.68
N ASN A 264 12.11 -6.92 -24.10
CA ASN A 264 12.37 -5.92 -25.12
C ASN A 264 12.06 -4.53 -24.58
N ILE A 265 13.02 -3.62 -24.68
CA ILE A 265 12.91 -2.25 -24.14
C ILE A 265 11.67 -1.50 -24.64
N LYS A 266 11.26 -1.73 -25.89
CA LYS A 266 10.04 -1.12 -26.45
C LYS A 266 8.78 -1.66 -25.75
N GLN A 267 8.73 -2.95 -25.47
CA GLN A 267 7.62 -3.55 -24.75
C GLN A 267 7.56 -3.06 -23.30
N VAL A 268 8.72 -2.91 -22.65
CA VAL A 268 8.79 -2.30 -21.31
C VAL A 268 8.26 -0.87 -21.30
N ALA A 269 8.51 -0.09 -22.37
CA ALA A 269 7.99 1.27 -22.47
C ALA A 269 6.45 1.32 -22.59
N ASP A 270 5.83 0.37 -23.30
CA ASP A 270 4.46 0.48 -23.74
C ASP A 270 3.46 -0.47 -23.00
N GLN A 271 3.96 -1.57 -22.40
CA GLN A 271 3.09 -2.63 -21.88
C GLN A 271 3.16 -2.75 -20.34
N PRO A 272 2.06 -2.46 -19.60
CA PRO A 272 2.07 -2.47 -18.11
C PRO A 272 2.51 -3.80 -17.49
N TYR A 273 2.09 -4.94 -18.02
CA TYR A 273 2.49 -6.25 -17.49
C TYR A 273 3.99 -6.53 -17.68
N VAL A 274 4.59 -6.06 -18.80
CA VAL A 274 6.04 -6.16 -19.04
C VAL A 274 6.80 -5.16 -18.16
N GLN A 275 6.24 -3.98 -17.90
CA GLN A 275 6.78 -3.02 -16.92
C GLN A 275 6.83 -3.64 -15.51
N GLN A 276 5.78 -4.35 -15.11
CA GLN A 276 5.74 -5.06 -13.84
C GLN A 276 6.80 -6.17 -13.79
N THR A 277 6.93 -6.98 -14.86
CA THR A 277 8.00 -7.98 -14.95
C THR A 277 9.38 -7.34 -14.79
N PHE A 278 9.64 -6.25 -15.52
CA PHE A 278 10.88 -5.49 -15.44
C PHE A 278 11.14 -4.97 -14.02
N SER A 279 10.13 -4.40 -13.36
CA SER A 279 10.25 -3.87 -11.99
C SER A 279 10.49 -4.95 -10.93
N LEU A 280 10.09 -6.20 -11.18
CA LEU A 280 10.39 -7.35 -10.31
C LEU A 280 11.78 -7.96 -10.59
N LEU A 281 12.23 -7.93 -11.84
CA LEU A 281 13.56 -8.45 -12.19
C LEU A 281 14.68 -7.55 -11.67
N LEU A 282 14.51 -6.23 -11.63
CA LEU A 282 15.53 -5.30 -11.15
C LEU A 282 15.97 -5.57 -9.70
N PRO A 283 15.10 -5.65 -8.69
CA PRO A 283 15.51 -5.96 -7.32
C PRO A 283 16.05 -7.39 -7.18
N LEU A 284 15.57 -8.36 -7.99
CA LEU A 284 16.17 -9.70 -8.04
C LEU A 284 17.61 -9.65 -8.56
N LEU A 285 17.87 -8.93 -9.64
CA LEU A 285 19.24 -8.72 -10.15
C LEU A 285 20.09 -7.96 -9.13
N GLY A 286 19.54 -6.96 -8.45
CA GLY A 286 20.21 -6.22 -7.39
C GLY A 286 20.62 -7.11 -6.21
N PHE A 287 19.78 -8.08 -5.83
CA PHE A 287 20.12 -9.07 -4.81
C PHE A 287 21.37 -9.90 -5.19
N PHE A 288 21.48 -10.28 -6.47
CA PHE A 288 22.59 -11.07 -6.99
C PHE A 288 23.75 -10.24 -7.55
N ILE A 289 23.80 -8.94 -7.30
CA ILE A 289 24.70 -7.99 -7.95
C ILE A 289 26.19 -8.41 -7.92
N GLN A 290 26.62 -9.08 -6.85
CA GLN A 290 28.00 -9.54 -6.69
C GLN A 290 28.37 -10.72 -7.58
N THR A 291 27.39 -11.44 -8.12
CA THR A 291 27.58 -12.68 -8.91
C THR A 291 27.12 -12.52 -10.36
N LEU A 292 26.57 -11.34 -10.72
CA LEU A 292 26.10 -11.07 -12.08
C LEU A 292 27.27 -10.92 -13.06
N ASP A 293 27.05 -11.39 -14.31
CA ASP A 293 27.94 -11.09 -15.42
C ASP A 293 28.06 -9.56 -15.62
N PRO A 294 29.27 -9.00 -15.63
CA PRO A 294 29.49 -7.57 -15.90
C PRO A 294 28.81 -7.06 -17.18
N LYS A 295 28.68 -7.89 -18.22
CA LYS A 295 27.99 -7.54 -19.47
C LYS A 295 26.49 -7.32 -19.22
N LEU A 296 25.89 -8.13 -18.37
CA LEU A 296 24.48 -7.99 -17.98
C LEU A 296 24.27 -6.70 -17.18
N ILE A 297 25.17 -6.37 -16.26
CA ILE A 297 25.10 -5.12 -15.49
C ILE A 297 25.13 -3.90 -16.44
N VAL A 298 26.06 -3.89 -17.40
CA VAL A 298 26.12 -2.82 -18.41
C VAL A 298 24.83 -2.72 -19.20
N GLN A 299 24.24 -3.84 -19.60
CA GLN A 299 22.97 -3.86 -20.33
C GLN A 299 21.83 -3.30 -19.49
N VAL A 300 21.70 -3.73 -18.23
CA VAL A 300 20.66 -3.26 -17.30
C VAL A 300 20.73 -1.75 -17.12
N ILE A 301 21.92 -1.21 -16.86
CA ILE A 301 22.11 0.23 -16.65
C ILE A 301 21.82 1.02 -17.94
N THR A 302 22.26 0.53 -19.09
CA THR A 302 22.01 1.17 -20.39
C THR A 302 20.51 1.21 -20.69
N TRP A 303 19.78 0.15 -20.37
CA TRP A 303 18.33 0.10 -20.54
C TRP A 303 17.61 1.06 -19.59
N GLN A 304 18.03 1.12 -18.33
CA GLN A 304 17.45 2.08 -17.37
C GLN A 304 17.62 3.52 -17.84
N THR A 305 18.84 3.89 -18.30
CA THR A 305 19.09 5.25 -18.84
C THR A 305 18.21 5.55 -20.06
N SER A 306 17.98 4.56 -20.91
CA SER A 306 17.14 4.71 -22.10
C SER A 306 15.65 4.82 -21.75
N LEU A 307 15.17 4.03 -20.78
CA LEU A 307 13.78 4.04 -20.33
C LEU A 307 13.44 5.30 -19.55
N LEU A 308 14.35 5.84 -18.74
CA LEU A 308 14.11 7.10 -18.02
C LEU A 308 13.78 8.26 -18.94
N LYS A 309 14.34 8.30 -20.16
CA LYS A 309 14.03 9.30 -21.18
C LYS A 309 12.61 9.19 -21.75
N LEU A 310 11.93 8.05 -21.51
CA LEU A 310 10.55 7.79 -21.93
C LEU A 310 9.54 8.00 -20.77
N GLU A 311 9.99 8.56 -19.65
CA GLU A 311 9.18 8.85 -18.46
C GLU A 311 8.32 7.65 -18.01
N PRO A 312 8.93 6.51 -17.62
CA PRO A 312 8.19 5.33 -17.19
C PRO A 312 7.44 5.62 -15.89
N PRO A 313 6.42 4.82 -15.52
CA PRO A 313 5.67 4.98 -14.27
C PRO A 313 6.56 4.96 -13.03
N ASP A 314 6.11 5.60 -11.95
CA ASP A 314 6.87 5.76 -10.70
C ASP A 314 7.34 4.43 -10.10
N TYR A 315 6.52 3.38 -10.13
CA TYR A 315 6.91 2.08 -9.61
C TYR A 315 8.08 1.43 -10.36
N VAL A 316 8.20 1.71 -11.67
CA VAL A 316 9.35 1.27 -12.49
C VAL A 316 10.60 2.07 -12.09
N ARG A 317 10.45 3.39 -11.90
CA ARG A 317 11.55 4.28 -11.46
C ARG A 317 12.05 3.90 -10.07
N LEU A 318 11.14 3.54 -9.15
CA LEU A 318 11.50 3.02 -7.82
C LEU A 318 12.30 1.72 -7.90
N ALA A 319 11.88 0.77 -8.74
CA ALA A 319 12.64 -0.47 -8.94
C ALA A 319 14.03 -0.23 -9.58
N MET A 320 14.16 0.79 -10.44
CA MET A 320 15.46 1.22 -10.95
C MET A 320 16.36 1.75 -9.82
N LEU A 321 15.81 2.54 -8.89
CA LEU A 321 16.55 3.04 -7.73
C LEU A 321 17.05 1.91 -6.83
N ASP A 322 16.24 0.89 -6.58
CA ASP A 322 16.63 -0.29 -5.80
C ASP A 322 17.83 -1.00 -6.44
N PHE A 323 17.83 -1.14 -7.77
CA PHE A 323 18.96 -1.74 -8.48
C PHE A 323 20.22 -0.87 -8.41
N VAL A 324 20.12 0.44 -8.70
CA VAL A 324 21.32 1.31 -8.72
C VAL A 324 21.91 1.53 -7.33
N SER A 325 21.09 1.51 -6.27
CA SER A 325 21.57 1.56 -4.89
C SER A 325 22.43 0.35 -4.53
N SER A 326 22.09 -0.84 -5.08
CA SER A 326 22.86 -2.08 -4.86
C SER A 326 24.26 -2.05 -5.46
N LEU A 327 24.48 -1.21 -6.48
CA LEU A 327 25.78 -1.04 -7.16
C LEU A 327 26.84 -0.35 -6.28
N GLY A 328 26.45 0.39 -5.26
CA GLY A 328 27.40 1.07 -4.37
C GLY A 328 28.42 0.12 -3.73
N LYS A 329 28.03 -1.13 -3.47
CA LYS A 329 28.90 -2.16 -2.88
C LYS A 329 29.66 -3.00 -3.91
N LEU A 330 29.49 -2.74 -5.20
CA LEU A 330 30.09 -3.50 -6.26
C LEU A 330 31.43 -2.87 -6.66
N PHE A 331 32.49 -3.69 -6.74
CA PHE A 331 33.69 -3.29 -7.44
C PHE A 331 33.46 -3.39 -8.95
N ILE A 332 33.44 -2.25 -9.65
CA ILE A 332 33.20 -2.19 -11.09
C ILE A 332 34.57 -2.41 -11.80
N PRO A 333 34.74 -3.50 -12.59
CA PRO A 333 35.96 -3.73 -13.31
C PRO A 333 36.30 -2.60 -14.28
N GLU A 334 37.59 -2.23 -14.38
CA GLU A 334 38.06 -1.11 -15.19
C GLU A 334 37.60 -1.19 -16.66
N ALA A 335 37.55 -2.41 -17.22
CA ALA A 335 37.09 -2.65 -18.60
C ALA A 335 35.65 -2.22 -18.92
N ILE A 336 34.79 -1.97 -17.91
CA ILE A 336 33.40 -1.58 -18.09
C ILE A 336 33.05 -0.25 -17.42
N GLN A 337 33.98 0.37 -16.68
CA GLN A 337 33.75 1.65 -15.99
C GLN A 337 33.29 2.73 -16.96
N ASP A 338 33.94 2.89 -18.11
CA ASP A 338 33.60 3.87 -19.14
C ASP A 338 32.13 3.77 -19.64
N ARG A 339 31.51 2.60 -19.46
CA ARG A 339 30.13 2.34 -19.88
C ARG A 339 29.14 2.45 -18.73
N ILE A 340 29.54 2.10 -17.51
CA ILE A 340 28.67 2.10 -16.34
C ILE A 340 28.61 3.49 -15.70
N LEU A 341 29.75 4.10 -15.40
CA LEU A 341 29.79 5.33 -14.60
C LEU A 341 29.05 6.50 -15.24
N PRO A 342 29.17 6.80 -16.56
CA PRO A 342 28.43 7.89 -17.16
C PRO A 342 26.89 7.64 -17.18
N ASN A 343 26.47 6.40 -17.39
CA ASN A 343 25.05 6.05 -17.36
C ASN A 343 24.48 6.14 -15.94
N LEU A 344 25.22 5.71 -14.94
CA LEU A 344 24.85 5.78 -13.53
C LEU A 344 24.72 7.25 -13.06
N SER A 345 25.70 8.08 -13.42
CA SER A 345 25.63 9.53 -13.19
C SER A 345 24.41 10.16 -13.86
N CYS A 346 24.09 9.77 -15.10
CA CYS A 346 22.92 10.24 -15.81
C CYS A 346 21.60 9.81 -15.11
N ILE A 347 21.50 8.56 -14.64
CA ILE A 347 20.31 8.05 -13.92
C ILE A 347 20.08 8.87 -12.66
N PHE A 348 21.08 9.04 -11.81
CA PHE A 348 20.93 9.84 -10.59
C PHE A 348 20.63 11.30 -10.89
N ALA A 349 21.29 11.93 -11.86
CA ALA A 349 21.02 13.31 -12.24
C ALA A 349 19.56 13.51 -12.71
N LEU A 350 19.02 12.59 -13.48
CA LEU A 350 17.63 12.65 -13.94
C LEU A 350 16.63 12.44 -12.79
N LEU A 351 16.88 11.47 -11.92
CA LEU A 351 15.96 11.15 -10.81
C LEU A 351 16.03 12.18 -9.67
N LEU A 352 17.22 12.77 -9.38
CA LEU A 352 17.34 13.85 -8.41
C LEU A 352 16.68 15.15 -8.88
N ALA A 353 16.49 15.32 -10.19
CA ALA A 353 15.79 16.46 -10.77
C ALA A 353 14.28 16.23 -10.91
N ASP A 354 13.77 15.06 -10.55
CA ASP A 354 12.35 14.74 -10.64
C ASP A 354 11.50 15.64 -9.72
N ARG A 355 10.25 15.89 -10.14
CA ARG A 355 9.31 16.75 -9.41
C ARG A 355 8.40 15.97 -8.46
N SER A 356 8.33 14.64 -8.58
CA SER A 356 7.57 13.77 -7.68
C SER A 356 8.27 13.73 -6.32
N TRP A 357 7.61 14.18 -5.27
CA TRP A 357 8.16 14.15 -3.91
C TRP A 357 8.53 12.72 -3.47
N LEU A 358 7.77 11.72 -3.93
CA LEU A 358 8.03 10.30 -3.64
C LEU A 358 9.34 9.85 -4.28
N LEU A 359 9.53 10.14 -5.57
CA LEU A 359 10.76 9.81 -6.28
C LEU A 359 11.95 10.61 -5.77
N GLU A 360 11.76 11.88 -5.46
CA GLU A 360 12.81 12.73 -4.86
C GLU A 360 13.31 12.11 -3.54
N GLN A 361 12.41 11.75 -2.64
CA GLN A 361 12.76 11.14 -1.35
C GLN A 361 13.52 9.81 -1.54
N HIS A 362 12.98 8.90 -2.33
CA HIS A 362 13.62 7.61 -2.59
C HIS A 362 14.94 7.74 -3.34
N THR A 363 15.06 8.74 -4.24
CA THR A 363 16.31 8.99 -4.96
C THR A 363 17.39 9.52 -4.01
N LEU A 364 17.04 10.42 -3.09
CA LEU A 364 17.97 10.92 -2.07
C LEU A 364 18.46 9.76 -1.17
N GLU A 365 17.58 8.87 -0.75
CA GLU A 365 17.94 7.68 0.03
C GLU A 365 18.87 6.74 -0.76
N ALA A 366 18.49 6.38 -2.00
CA ALA A 366 19.26 5.49 -2.86
C ALA A 366 20.63 6.09 -3.22
N PHE A 367 20.68 7.40 -3.52
CA PHE A 367 21.92 8.11 -3.81
C PHE A 367 22.86 8.17 -2.60
N THR A 368 22.32 8.43 -1.40
CA THR A 368 23.12 8.44 -0.16
C THR A 368 23.69 7.05 0.09
N GLN A 369 22.85 6.00 -0.01
CA GLN A 369 23.30 4.62 0.17
C GLN A 369 24.37 4.21 -0.85
N PHE A 370 24.22 4.64 -2.11
CA PHE A 370 25.22 4.44 -3.15
C PHE A 370 26.50 5.18 -2.85
N ALA A 371 26.42 6.48 -2.51
CA ALA A 371 27.58 7.33 -2.24
C ALA A 371 28.40 6.88 -1.02
N GLU A 372 27.74 6.36 0.02
CA GLU A 372 28.42 5.81 1.21
C GLU A 372 29.11 4.48 0.94
N GLY A 373 28.63 3.69 -0.03
CA GLY A 373 29.16 2.36 -0.34
C GLY A 373 30.15 2.30 -1.48
N THR A 374 30.20 3.31 -2.35
CA THR A 374 30.96 3.24 -3.61
C THR A 374 32.47 3.44 -3.42
N ASN A 375 33.23 2.63 -4.16
CA ASN A 375 34.69 2.84 -4.30
C ASN A 375 35.04 3.82 -5.43
N HIS A 376 34.05 4.36 -6.14
CA HIS A 376 34.19 5.28 -7.27
C HIS A 376 33.71 6.69 -6.86
N GLU A 377 34.46 7.32 -5.93
CA GLU A 377 34.09 8.62 -5.37
C GLU A 377 33.96 9.72 -6.43
N GLU A 378 34.69 9.60 -7.55
CA GLU A 378 34.67 10.54 -8.67
C GLU A 378 33.29 10.68 -9.36
N ILE A 379 32.40 9.70 -9.20
CA ILE A 379 31.06 9.74 -9.80
C ILE A 379 30.11 10.63 -9.00
N VAL A 380 30.30 10.73 -7.68
CA VAL A 380 29.42 11.46 -6.78
C VAL A 380 29.21 12.91 -7.20
N PRO A 381 30.28 13.69 -7.47
CA PRO A 381 30.12 15.06 -7.98
C PRO A 381 29.44 15.11 -9.35
N GLN A 382 29.63 14.10 -10.21
CA GLN A 382 29.01 14.05 -11.54
C GLN A 382 27.50 13.82 -11.50
N CYS A 383 26.98 13.18 -10.44
CA CYS A 383 25.55 13.01 -10.22
C CYS A 383 24.87 14.32 -9.82
N LEU A 384 25.60 15.25 -9.21
CA LEU A 384 25.11 16.53 -8.70
C LEU A 384 25.20 17.62 -9.78
N SER A 385 24.31 17.55 -10.76
CA SER A 385 24.37 18.34 -12.00
C SER A 385 24.14 19.85 -11.81
N SER A 386 23.54 20.29 -10.68
CA SER A 386 23.25 21.69 -10.40
C SER A 386 23.44 22.01 -8.93
N GLU A 387 23.63 23.32 -8.61
CA GLU A 387 23.69 23.81 -7.23
C GLU A 387 22.37 23.54 -6.48
N GLU A 388 21.24 23.54 -7.17
CA GLU A 388 19.94 23.21 -6.57
C GLU A 388 19.91 21.76 -6.07
N ILE A 389 20.37 20.82 -6.89
CA ILE A 389 20.45 19.38 -6.54
C ILE A 389 21.45 19.18 -5.40
N LYS A 390 22.61 19.84 -5.43
CA LYS A 390 23.57 19.78 -4.31
C LYS A 390 22.94 20.26 -3.01
N ASN A 391 22.24 21.38 -3.03
CA ASN A 391 21.57 21.92 -1.86
C ASN A 391 20.46 20.98 -1.33
N LYS A 392 19.74 20.30 -2.22
CA LYS A 392 18.75 19.28 -1.84
C LYS A 392 19.40 18.11 -1.10
N VAL A 393 20.50 17.56 -1.64
CA VAL A 393 21.25 16.47 -1.01
C VAL A 393 21.83 16.89 0.34
N VAL A 394 22.44 18.08 0.44
CA VAL A 394 22.97 18.62 1.70
C VAL A 394 21.83 18.78 2.72
N SER A 395 20.73 19.41 2.32
CA SER A 395 19.56 19.57 3.19
C SER A 395 18.97 18.24 3.65
N PHE A 396 18.98 17.22 2.81
CA PHE A 396 18.53 15.87 3.17
C PHE A 396 19.45 15.25 4.23
N LEU A 397 20.77 15.32 4.04
CA LEU A 397 21.75 14.81 4.99
C LEU A 397 21.69 15.53 6.35
N GLU A 398 21.51 16.84 6.35
CA GLU A 398 21.38 17.63 7.58
C GLU A 398 20.08 17.30 8.35
N LYS A 399 19.00 16.92 7.65
CA LYS A 399 17.70 16.58 8.26
C LYS A 399 17.65 15.17 8.85
N THR A 400 18.61 14.31 8.59
CA THR A 400 18.70 12.99 9.21
C THR A 400 19.08 13.03 10.69
N GLY A 401 19.48 14.20 11.23
CA GLY A 401 19.56 14.43 12.66
C GLY A 401 18.17 14.50 13.29
N PHE A 402 17.96 13.79 14.41
CA PHE A 402 16.74 13.93 15.23
C PHE A 402 16.63 15.39 15.69
N VAL A 403 15.74 16.16 15.05
CA VAL A 403 15.33 17.45 15.58
C VAL A 403 14.29 17.18 16.65
N ASP A 404 14.65 17.41 17.91
CA ASP A 404 13.69 17.41 19.03
C ASP A 404 12.73 18.59 18.82
N GLU A 405 11.67 18.34 18.06
CA GLU A 405 10.60 19.31 17.84
C GLU A 405 9.81 19.45 19.14
N THR A 406 9.72 20.66 19.68
CA THR A 406 8.92 20.93 20.87
C THR A 406 7.44 20.69 20.58
N GLU A 407 6.64 20.36 21.62
CA GLU A 407 5.19 20.15 21.50
C GLU A 407 4.48 21.36 20.86
N ALA A 408 4.89 22.57 21.24
CA ALA A 408 4.34 23.80 20.66
C ALA A 408 4.65 23.92 19.16
N ALA A 409 5.87 23.56 18.73
CA ALA A 409 6.26 23.55 17.33
C ALA A 409 5.47 22.52 16.53
N LYS A 410 5.21 21.32 17.08
CA LYS A 410 4.35 20.28 16.44
C LYS A 410 2.93 20.79 16.23
N VAL A 411 2.33 21.41 17.23
CA VAL A 411 0.98 21.99 17.14
C VAL A 411 0.92 23.06 16.07
N GLU A 412 1.93 23.94 16.02
CA GLU A 412 1.97 25.02 15.03
C GLU A 412 2.17 24.44 13.61
N ARG A 413 3.04 23.44 13.43
CA ARG A 413 3.23 22.75 12.15
C ARG A 413 1.93 22.12 11.66
N VAL A 414 1.19 21.40 12.51
CA VAL A 414 -0.12 20.79 12.13
C VAL A 414 -1.13 21.85 11.72
N LYS A 415 -1.16 23.02 12.39
CA LYS A 415 -2.02 24.14 11.98
C LYS A 415 -1.63 24.69 10.62
N GLN A 416 -0.33 24.83 10.34
CA GLN A 416 0.17 25.31 9.07
C GLN A 416 -0.11 24.32 7.95
N GLU A 417 0.14 23.01 8.16
CA GLU A 417 -0.16 21.94 7.21
C GLU A 417 -1.66 21.90 6.88
N LYS A 418 -2.53 21.98 7.89
CA LYS A 418 -3.99 22.09 7.67
C LYS A 418 -4.35 23.36 6.88
N GLY A 419 -3.73 24.49 7.19
CA GLY A 419 -3.94 25.72 6.46
C GLY A 419 -3.53 25.64 4.99
N ILE A 420 -2.43 24.96 4.68
CA ILE A 420 -1.97 24.69 3.30
C ILE A 420 -2.93 23.76 2.60
N PHE A 421 -3.29 22.65 3.26
CA PHE A 421 -4.26 21.67 2.74
C PHE A 421 -5.59 22.34 2.35
N TRP A 422 -6.19 23.13 3.25
CA TRP A 422 -7.42 23.85 2.97
C TRP A 422 -7.28 24.85 1.81
N LYS A 423 -6.15 25.54 1.67
CA LYS A 423 -5.90 26.45 0.55
C LYS A 423 -5.78 25.71 -0.79
N LEU A 424 -5.13 24.56 -0.81
CA LEU A 424 -4.98 23.75 -2.01
C LEU A 424 -6.33 23.18 -2.48
N PHE A 425 -7.16 22.71 -1.55
CA PHE A 425 -8.48 22.15 -1.87
C PHE A 425 -9.56 23.20 -2.09
N ALA A 426 -9.46 24.38 -1.47
CA ALA A 426 -10.38 25.51 -1.72
C ALA A 426 -10.26 26.04 -3.18
N ASN A 427 -9.08 25.90 -3.79
CA ASN A 427 -8.88 26.29 -5.19
C ASN A 427 -9.42 25.26 -6.21
N VAL A 428 -9.65 24.02 -5.79
CA VAL A 428 -10.21 22.97 -6.65
C VAL A 428 -11.75 23.04 -6.72
N ASN A 429 -12.41 23.61 -5.71
CA ASN A 429 -13.88 23.62 -5.58
C ASN A 429 -14.42 24.99 -5.18
N VAL A 430 -14.11 26.05 -5.94
CA VAL A 430 -14.66 27.40 -5.65
C VAL A 430 -16.19 27.46 -5.83
N GLU A 431 -16.79 26.53 -6.61
CA GLU A 431 -18.26 26.47 -6.75
C GLU A 431 -18.94 25.44 -5.83
N GLU A 432 -18.29 24.33 -5.46
CA GLU A 432 -18.80 23.37 -4.47
C GLU A 432 -18.57 23.83 -3.02
N ALA A 433 -17.46 24.53 -2.73
CA ALA A 433 -17.18 25.06 -1.38
C ALA A 433 -18.14 26.17 -0.92
N LYS A 434 -18.91 26.79 -1.83
CA LYS A 434 -20.00 27.71 -1.44
C LYS A 434 -21.22 26.99 -0.87
N ARG A 435 -21.33 25.66 -1.00
CA ARG A 435 -22.47 24.86 -0.51
C ARG A 435 -22.19 24.06 0.77
N SER A 436 -20.95 23.87 1.19
CA SER A 436 -20.65 23.22 2.46
C SER A 436 -19.86 24.15 3.38
N SER A 437 -20.57 25.04 4.08
CA SER A 437 -20.01 25.74 5.23
C SER A 437 -19.77 24.71 6.34
N LEU A 438 -18.58 24.15 6.41
CA LEU A 438 -18.08 23.45 7.58
C LEU A 438 -17.85 24.47 8.70
N GLN A 439 -18.89 24.74 9.45
CA GLN A 439 -18.75 25.37 10.77
C GLN A 439 -18.17 24.36 11.75
N PRO A 440 -17.24 24.78 12.65
CA PRO A 440 -16.78 23.94 13.73
C PRO A 440 -17.96 23.47 14.58
N TYR A 441 -17.91 22.25 15.06
CA TYR A 441 -18.94 21.61 15.88
C TYR A 441 -19.29 22.42 17.12
N ALA A 442 -20.13 23.42 16.96
CA ALA A 442 -20.93 23.99 18.03
C ALA A 442 -22.38 23.51 17.82
N LYS A 443 -22.86 22.64 18.71
CA LYS A 443 -24.24 22.20 18.92
C LYS A 443 -25.17 22.51 17.74
N ARG A 444 -25.28 21.63 16.75
CA ARG A 444 -26.33 21.67 15.75
C ARG A 444 -27.63 21.21 16.41
N ALA A 445 -28.56 22.13 16.54
CA ALA A 445 -30.00 21.81 16.56
C ALA A 445 -30.30 21.02 15.27
N ARG A 446 -31.13 19.98 15.36
CA ARG A 446 -31.63 19.21 14.21
C ARG A 446 -32.07 20.18 13.11
N GLN A 447 -31.26 20.30 12.05
CA GLN A 447 -31.73 20.79 10.76
C GLN A 447 -32.19 19.56 9.99
N GLU A 448 -33.47 19.53 9.67
CA GLU A 448 -34.02 18.64 8.66
C GLU A 448 -33.24 18.88 7.37
N PHE A 449 -32.58 17.83 6.85
CA PHE A 449 -31.93 17.88 5.55
C PHE A 449 -33.02 18.09 4.49
N PRO A 450 -32.98 19.14 3.67
CA PRO A 450 -33.94 19.31 2.61
C PRO A 450 -33.57 18.35 1.45
N TRP A 451 -34.18 17.16 1.49
CA TRP A 451 -34.12 16.17 0.38
C TRP A 451 -34.49 16.80 -0.96
N GLU A 452 -35.31 17.86 -0.93
CA GLU A 452 -35.74 18.62 -2.09
C GLU A 452 -34.57 19.28 -2.85
N GLU A 453 -33.56 19.71 -2.14
CA GLU A 453 -32.35 20.36 -2.72
C GLU A 453 -31.41 19.36 -3.36
N GLU A 454 -31.30 18.15 -2.80
CA GLU A 454 -30.53 17.06 -3.39
C GLU A 454 -31.19 16.52 -4.66
N TYR A 455 -32.53 16.35 -4.65
CA TYR A 455 -33.26 15.98 -5.85
C TYR A 455 -33.13 17.04 -6.95
N ARG A 456 -33.20 18.32 -6.59
CA ARG A 456 -33.03 19.43 -7.53
C ARG A 456 -31.64 19.48 -8.12
N SER A 457 -30.60 19.25 -7.32
CA SER A 457 -29.22 19.18 -7.76
C SER A 457 -28.98 17.99 -8.71
N ALA A 458 -29.53 16.82 -8.39
CA ALA A 458 -29.42 15.63 -9.25
C ALA A 458 -30.11 15.85 -10.61
N LEU A 459 -31.32 16.45 -10.61
CA LEU A 459 -32.04 16.77 -11.83
C LEU A 459 -31.31 17.84 -12.67
N HIS A 460 -30.70 18.83 -12.04
CA HIS A 460 -29.90 19.84 -12.71
C HIS A 460 -28.66 19.23 -13.39
N THR A 461 -28.02 18.26 -12.74
CA THR A 461 -26.87 17.54 -13.31
C THR A 461 -27.27 16.72 -14.56
N ILE A 462 -28.43 16.05 -14.51
CA ILE A 462 -28.97 15.32 -15.65
C ILE A 462 -29.31 16.27 -16.80
N ALA A 463 -29.95 17.39 -16.51
CA ALA A 463 -30.30 18.40 -17.51
C ALA A 463 -29.04 18.96 -18.21
N GLY A 464 -28.00 19.32 -17.45
CA GLY A 464 -26.73 19.80 -18.00
C GLY A 464 -26.00 18.76 -18.86
N ALA A 465 -26.06 17.46 -18.47
CA ALA A 465 -25.51 16.39 -19.30
C ALA A 465 -26.27 16.22 -20.62
N LEU A 466 -27.59 16.37 -20.63
CA LEU A 466 -28.41 16.32 -21.84
C LEU A 466 -28.12 17.51 -22.77
N GLU A 467 -28.00 18.73 -22.23
CA GLU A 467 -27.62 19.94 -23.00
C GLU A 467 -26.24 19.80 -23.64
N ALA A 468 -25.26 19.27 -22.87
CA ALA A 468 -23.92 18.98 -23.41
C ALA A 468 -23.96 17.96 -24.54
N THR A 469 -24.81 16.94 -24.43
CA THR A 469 -25.00 15.91 -25.44
C THR A 469 -25.66 16.48 -26.71
N GLU A 470 -26.68 17.34 -26.55
CA GLU A 470 -27.30 18.06 -27.67
C GLU A 470 -26.32 18.95 -28.40
N SER A 471 -25.46 19.66 -27.65
CA SER A 471 -24.38 20.48 -28.26
C SER A 471 -23.38 19.66 -29.05
N LEU A 472 -23.09 18.42 -28.61
CA LEU A 472 -22.21 17.51 -29.37
C LEU A 472 -22.87 17.01 -30.65
N LEU A 473 -24.16 16.72 -30.65
CA LEU A 473 -24.93 16.31 -31.82
C LEU A 473 -25.02 17.41 -32.88
N GLN A 474 -24.98 18.67 -32.51
CA GLN A 474 -24.90 19.81 -33.41
C GLN A 474 -23.54 19.95 -34.13
N LYS A 475 -22.48 19.33 -33.56
CA LYS A 475 -21.11 19.41 -34.10
C LYS A 475 -20.76 18.28 -35.07
N GLY A 476 -21.55 17.21 -35.10
CA GLY A 476 -21.30 16.08 -35.99
C GLY A 476 -22.29 14.93 -35.81
N PRO A 477 -22.29 13.94 -36.73
CA PRO A 477 -23.18 12.79 -36.65
C PRO A 477 -22.88 11.93 -35.42
N ALA A 478 -23.94 11.41 -34.77
CA ALA A 478 -23.81 10.53 -33.63
C ALA A 478 -23.09 9.22 -33.99
N PRO A 479 -22.22 8.70 -33.11
CA PRO A 479 -21.64 7.37 -33.27
C PRO A 479 -22.70 6.27 -33.30
N ALA A 480 -22.43 5.15 -33.98
CA ALA A 480 -23.40 4.07 -34.17
C ALA A 480 -23.90 3.44 -32.84
N TRP A 481 -23.09 3.47 -31.78
CA TRP A 481 -23.46 2.97 -30.44
C TRP A 481 -24.33 3.94 -29.63
N PHE A 482 -24.37 5.21 -30.01
CA PHE A 482 -24.99 6.28 -29.21
C PHE A 482 -26.51 6.09 -29.02
N LEU A 483 -27.18 5.64 -30.06
CA LEU A 483 -28.65 5.43 -30.03
C LEU A 483 -29.01 4.34 -28.98
N MET A 484 -28.24 3.25 -28.95
CA MET A 484 -28.43 2.14 -28.01
C MET A 484 -28.24 2.57 -26.53
N GLU A 485 -27.24 3.42 -26.28
CA GLU A 485 -27.01 3.96 -24.93
C GLU A 485 -28.11 4.96 -24.52
N MET A 486 -28.65 5.75 -25.47
CA MET A 486 -29.77 6.63 -25.23
C MET A 486 -31.06 5.85 -24.91
N GLU A 487 -31.30 4.74 -25.59
CA GLU A 487 -32.43 3.84 -25.29
C GLU A 487 -32.29 3.22 -23.88
N ALA A 488 -31.07 2.79 -23.49
CA ALA A 488 -30.79 2.27 -22.16
C ALA A 488 -30.98 3.34 -21.06
N LEU A 489 -30.60 4.59 -21.30
CA LEU A 489 -30.86 5.72 -20.41
C LEU A 489 -32.36 6.01 -20.27
N GLN A 490 -33.11 5.97 -21.38
CA GLN A 490 -34.56 6.16 -21.39
C GLN A 490 -35.25 5.07 -20.54
N GLU A 491 -34.84 3.82 -20.65
CA GLU A 491 -35.40 2.72 -19.86
C GLU A 491 -35.14 2.92 -18.35
N ARG A 492 -33.95 3.40 -17.97
CA ARG A 492 -33.60 3.75 -16.58
C ARG A 492 -34.47 4.88 -16.05
N MET A 493 -34.71 5.92 -16.86
CA MET A 493 -35.57 7.04 -16.48
C MET A 493 -37.04 6.58 -16.31
N ASP A 494 -37.53 5.71 -17.17
CA ASP A 494 -38.89 5.17 -17.07
C ASP A 494 -39.05 4.22 -15.85
N LYS A 495 -37.97 3.52 -15.47
CA LYS A 495 -37.93 2.75 -14.22
C LYS A 495 -37.97 3.65 -12.99
N LEU A 496 -37.24 4.77 -12.98
CA LEU A 496 -37.28 5.77 -11.90
C LEU A 496 -38.67 6.41 -11.78
N LYS A 497 -39.31 6.77 -12.89
CA LYS A 497 -40.69 7.29 -12.90
C LYS A 497 -41.67 6.31 -12.27
N ARG A 498 -41.58 5.01 -12.62
CA ARG A 498 -42.42 3.95 -12.02
C ARG A 498 -42.17 3.82 -10.52
N TYR A 499 -40.93 3.96 -10.08
CA TYR A 499 -40.58 3.91 -8.66
C TYR A 499 -41.17 5.09 -7.87
N ILE A 500 -41.17 6.29 -8.45
CA ILE A 500 -41.82 7.49 -7.85
C ILE A 500 -43.33 7.27 -7.70
N HIS A 501 -44.00 6.71 -8.72
CA HIS A 501 -45.42 6.40 -8.67
C HIS A 501 -45.79 5.27 -7.70
N THR A 502 -44.84 4.42 -7.26
CA THR A 502 -45.10 3.38 -6.24
C THR A 502 -44.85 3.89 -4.81
N LEU A 503 -44.17 5.01 -4.64
CA LEU A 503 -43.87 5.64 -3.34
C LEU A 503 -44.78 6.79 -2.98
N GLY A 504 -45.60 7.30 -3.89
CA GLY A 504 -46.67 8.31 -3.68
C GLY A 504 -48.04 7.68 -3.75
#